data_3f3b4aa285116cff12c32653a03ef84d
#
_entry.id   3f3b4aa285116cff12c32653a03ef84d
#
_cell.length_a   1.000
_cell.length_b   1.000
_cell.length_c   1.000
_cell.angle_alpha   90.00
_cell.angle_beta   90.00
_cell.angle_gamma   90.00
#
_symmetry.space_group_name_H-M   'P 1'
#
loop_
_entity.id
_entity.type
_entity.pdbx_description
1 polymer ?
#
loop_
_entity_poly.entity_id
_entity_poly.type
_entity_poly.pdbx_seq_one_letter_code
_entity_poly.pdbx_strand_id
1 'polypeptide(L)'
;VTGLVMLTGCPSFTSGDEPTFTAEPIAADDTPPAAPTPTPTPTPPPEPPRPGAIPAPPDVAAAPADAQRTASGLASKVLTPGRGTRHPQATSRVEVHYTGWTTDGRMFDSSVTRGSPAQFPLNGVIRGWTEGVQLMVEGEKRRFWIPADLAYGDNPGGGRPGGMLVFDVELLRILD
;
A
#
# COMPACT_ATOMS: atom_id res chain seq x y z
N VAL A 1 -53.88 -24.53 33.30
CA VAL A 1 -54.58 -25.51 32.47
C VAL A 1 -53.55 -26.18 31.65
N THR A 2 -52.97 -27.25 32.13
CA THR A 2 -53.14 -28.65 31.73
C THR A 2 -52.62 -28.97 30.31
N GLY A 3 -51.67 -29.92 30.27
CA GLY A 3 -51.38 -30.68 29.08
C GLY A 3 -50.01 -31.35 29.06
N LEU A 4 -49.86 -32.30 29.92
CA LEU A 4 -48.91 -33.40 29.91
C LEU A 4 -49.24 -34.38 28.78
N VAL A 5 -48.30 -34.88 27.97
CA VAL A 5 -48.28 -36.28 27.46
C VAL A 5 -46.87 -36.73 27.17
N MET A 6 -46.53 -37.83 27.78
CA MET A 6 -45.48 -38.82 27.56
C MET A 6 -45.56 -39.53 26.22
N LEU A 7 -44.48 -40.12 25.76
CA LEU A 7 -44.20 -41.56 25.58
C LEU A 7 -43.00 -41.75 24.66
N THR A 8 -41.95 -42.34 25.20
CA THR A 8 -41.49 -43.75 25.06
C THR A 8 -41.13 -44.22 23.66
N GLY A 9 -39.91 -44.74 23.57
CA GLY A 9 -39.56 -45.68 22.55
C GLY A 9 -38.07 -45.83 22.30
N CYS A 10 -37.30 -46.53 23.17
CA CYS A 10 -36.12 -47.27 22.73
C CYS A 10 -36.55 -48.49 21.93
N PRO A 11 -35.76 -48.91 20.96
CA PRO A 11 -35.30 -50.29 21.04
C PRO A 11 -33.76 -50.42 20.93
N SER A 12 -33.28 -51.22 21.84
CA SER A 12 -31.99 -51.92 21.76
C SER A 12 -31.88 -52.71 20.48
N PHE A 13 -30.70 -52.65 19.85
CA PHE A 13 -30.32 -53.68 18.91
C PHE A 13 -28.95 -54.24 19.32
N THR A 14 -28.98 -55.49 19.59
CA THR A 14 -27.95 -56.42 20.06
C THR A 14 -26.98 -56.78 18.94
N SER A 15 -25.74 -56.84 19.30
CA SER A 15 -24.75 -57.90 19.01
C SER A 15 -24.57 -58.36 17.55
N GLY A 16 -23.34 -58.30 17.14
CA GLY A 16 -22.86 -59.24 16.13
C GLY A 16 -21.67 -58.70 15.34
N ASP A 17 -20.60 -59.39 15.58
CA ASP A 17 -19.46 -59.57 14.67
C ASP A 17 -18.37 -58.48 14.65
N GLU A 18 -17.36 -58.76 15.46
CA GLU A 18 -16.01 -58.25 15.26
C GLU A 18 -15.29 -59.14 14.24
N PRO A 19 -14.71 -58.60 13.21
CA PRO A 19 -13.53 -59.18 12.60
C PRO A 19 -12.30 -58.53 13.22
N THR A 20 -11.55 -59.32 13.94
CA THR A 20 -10.20 -59.06 14.39
C THR A 20 -9.32 -58.69 13.20
N PHE A 21 -9.03 -57.40 13.07
CA PHE A 21 -8.00 -56.94 12.12
C PHE A 21 -6.70 -56.77 12.91
N THR A 22 -5.79 -57.65 12.68
CA THR A 22 -4.41 -57.60 13.16
C THR A 22 -3.76 -56.35 12.58
N ALA A 23 -3.45 -55.41 13.45
CA ALA A 23 -2.68 -54.22 13.07
C ALA A 23 -1.22 -54.62 12.87
N GLU A 24 -0.77 -54.67 11.66
CA GLU A 24 0.65 -54.57 11.35
C GLU A 24 1.06 -53.06 11.44
N PRO A 25 2.19 -52.77 12.07
CA PRO A 25 2.71 -51.42 12.07
C PRO A 25 3.42 -51.13 10.73
N ILE A 26 2.72 -50.55 9.80
CA ILE A 26 3.38 -49.88 8.65
C ILE A 26 3.87 -48.55 9.14
N ALA A 27 5.18 -48.48 9.38
CA ALA A 27 5.89 -47.21 9.43
C ALA A 27 5.84 -46.58 8.06
N ALA A 28 4.85 -45.74 7.80
CA ALA A 28 4.86 -44.81 6.69
C ALA A 28 5.33 -43.46 7.21
N ASP A 29 6.59 -43.19 6.97
CA ASP A 29 7.18 -41.88 6.96
C ASP A 29 6.53 -41.14 5.77
N ASP A 30 5.35 -40.58 6.01
CA ASP A 30 4.65 -39.73 5.07
C ASP A 30 4.93 -38.28 5.46
N THR A 31 6.19 -37.88 5.24
CA THR A 31 6.52 -36.46 5.19
C THR A 31 5.95 -35.94 3.89
N PRO A 32 4.92 -35.08 3.88
CA PRO A 32 4.43 -34.48 2.65
C PRO A 32 5.58 -33.70 2.00
N PRO A 33 5.80 -33.86 0.69
CA PRO A 33 6.84 -33.11 0.00
C PRO A 33 6.57 -31.64 0.19
N ALA A 34 7.56 -30.92 0.70
CA ALA A 34 7.53 -29.48 0.85
C ALA A 34 7.05 -28.85 -0.46
N ALA A 35 5.95 -28.11 -0.40
CA ALA A 35 5.45 -27.36 -1.54
C ALA A 35 6.61 -26.54 -2.14
N PRO A 36 6.79 -26.54 -3.46
CA PRO A 36 7.84 -25.75 -4.07
C PRO A 36 7.63 -24.30 -3.70
N THR A 37 8.64 -23.72 -3.05
CA THR A 37 8.71 -22.29 -2.76
C THR A 37 8.45 -21.57 -4.07
N PRO A 38 7.47 -20.65 -4.17
CA PRO A 38 7.24 -19.93 -5.41
C PRO A 38 8.53 -19.21 -5.77
N THR A 39 9.12 -19.59 -6.87
CA THR A 39 10.26 -18.91 -7.47
C THR A 39 9.82 -17.46 -7.65
N PRO A 40 10.57 -16.45 -7.15
CA PRO A 40 10.22 -15.07 -7.38
C PRO A 40 10.15 -14.86 -8.89
N THR A 41 8.97 -14.49 -9.37
CA THR A 41 8.75 -14.09 -10.77
C THR A 41 9.78 -13.00 -11.08
N PRO A 42 10.62 -13.13 -12.10
CA PRO A 42 11.56 -12.09 -12.43
C PRO A 42 10.78 -10.81 -12.69
N THR A 43 11.08 -9.77 -11.91
CA THR A 43 10.56 -8.42 -12.13
C THR A 43 10.87 -8.06 -13.58
N PRO A 44 9.86 -7.73 -14.40
CA PRO A 44 10.13 -7.31 -15.77
C PRO A 44 11.12 -6.14 -15.75
N PRO A 45 12.07 -6.07 -16.67
CA PRO A 45 13.01 -4.97 -16.73
C PRO A 45 12.22 -3.65 -16.81
N PRO A 46 12.67 -2.58 -16.14
CA PRO A 46 12.00 -1.29 -16.16
C PRO A 46 11.82 -0.85 -17.61
N GLU A 47 10.59 -0.58 -17.98
CA GLU A 47 10.22 -0.08 -19.29
C GLU A 47 11.02 1.22 -19.56
N PRO A 48 11.64 1.40 -20.73
CA PRO A 48 12.42 2.60 -20.99
C PRO A 48 11.57 3.84 -20.79
N PRO A 49 12.11 4.90 -20.16
CA PRO A 49 11.34 6.10 -19.88
C PRO A 49 10.76 6.67 -21.17
N ARG A 50 9.47 6.96 -21.17
CA ARG A 50 8.81 7.61 -22.30
C ARG A 50 9.47 8.97 -22.56
N PRO A 51 9.57 9.43 -23.81
CA PRO A 51 10.12 10.75 -24.13
C PRO A 51 9.42 11.83 -23.29
N GLY A 52 10.20 12.59 -22.51
CA GLY A 52 9.69 13.58 -21.57
C GLY A 52 9.38 13.08 -20.16
N ALA A 53 9.52 11.78 -19.88
CA ALA A 53 9.38 11.25 -18.52
C ALA A 53 10.59 11.61 -17.66
N ILE A 54 10.34 12.05 -16.43
CA ILE A 54 11.40 12.25 -15.43
C ILE A 54 11.80 10.87 -14.90
N PRO A 55 13.09 10.51 -14.94
CA PRO A 55 13.55 9.21 -14.46
C PRO A 55 13.22 9.04 -12.97
N ALA A 56 12.86 7.83 -12.61
CA ALA A 56 12.59 7.50 -11.22
C ALA A 56 13.86 7.61 -10.37
N PRO A 57 13.73 8.03 -9.11
CA PRO A 57 14.84 8.02 -8.19
C PRO A 57 15.28 6.58 -7.85
N PRO A 58 16.54 6.38 -7.44
CA PRO A 58 17.08 5.04 -7.13
C PRO A 58 16.37 4.37 -5.93
N ASP A 59 15.74 5.14 -5.08
CA ASP A 59 14.99 4.71 -3.89
C ASP A 59 13.46 4.62 -4.12
N VAL A 60 13.02 4.56 -5.39
CA VAL A 60 11.60 4.48 -5.75
C VAL A 60 10.93 3.19 -5.26
N ALA A 61 11.66 2.08 -5.18
CA ALA A 61 11.10 0.80 -4.79
C ALA A 61 10.73 0.71 -3.30
N ALA A 62 11.43 1.44 -2.44
CA ALA A 62 11.17 1.46 -1.00
C ALA A 62 11.78 2.71 -0.35
N ALA A 63 11.14 3.18 0.73
CA ALA A 63 11.65 4.27 1.53
C ALA A 63 12.99 3.85 2.19
N PRO A 64 14.05 4.68 2.09
CA PRO A 64 15.32 4.40 2.72
C PRO A 64 15.20 4.42 4.25
N ALA A 65 16.19 3.83 4.93
CA ALA A 65 16.17 3.71 6.39
C ALA A 65 16.21 5.09 7.12
N ASP A 66 16.76 6.10 6.46
CA ASP A 66 16.84 7.47 6.96
C ASP A 66 15.59 8.33 6.65
N ALA A 67 14.58 7.76 5.99
CA ALA A 67 13.31 8.45 5.80
C ALA A 67 12.54 8.59 7.13
N GLN A 68 11.99 9.77 7.36
CA GLN A 68 11.08 10.02 8.46
C GLN A 68 9.77 9.26 8.23
N ARG A 69 9.30 8.54 9.24
CA ARG A 69 8.04 7.81 9.19
C ARG A 69 7.04 8.37 10.18
N THR A 70 5.81 8.52 9.74
CA THR A 70 4.70 8.92 10.61
C THR A 70 3.97 7.68 11.15
N ALA A 71 3.11 7.88 12.13
CA ALA A 71 2.29 6.81 12.72
C ALA A 71 1.33 6.15 11.70
N SER A 72 0.96 6.87 10.65
CA SER A 72 0.11 6.36 9.56
C SER A 72 0.86 5.47 8.56
N GLY A 73 2.20 5.36 8.68
CA GLY A 73 3.04 4.63 7.75
C GLY A 73 3.57 5.44 6.56
N LEU A 74 3.20 6.73 6.47
CA LEU A 74 3.78 7.63 5.48
C LEU A 74 5.28 7.78 5.75
N ALA A 75 6.11 7.54 4.75
CA ALA A 75 7.53 7.84 4.83
C ALA A 75 7.87 9.08 4.00
N SER A 76 8.79 9.90 4.49
CA SER A 76 9.20 11.11 3.80
C SER A 76 10.67 11.47 4.04
N LYS A 77 11.26 12.15 3.06
CA LYS A 77 12.64 12.64 3.13
C LYS A 77 12.74 14.03 2.52
N VAL A 78 13.33 14.95 3.26
CA VAL A 78 13.60 16.29 2.74
C VAL A 78 14.73 16.20 1.70
N LEU A 79 14.47 16.65 0.50
CA LEU A 79 15.46 16.74 -0.59
C LEU A 79 16.10 18.12 -0.63
N THR A 80 15.28 19.15 -0.44
CA THR A 80 15.75 20.54 -0.36
C THR A 80 14.98 21.22 0.78
N PRO A 81 15.67 21.78 1.76
CA PRO A 81 15.02 22.49 2.84
C PRO A 81 14.34 23.76 2.33
N GLY A 82 13.13 24.03 2.81
CA GLY A 82 12.40 25.25 2.50
C GLY A 82 12.96 26.46 3.26
N ARG A 83 12.49 27.64 2.88
CA ARG A 83 12.85 28.90 3.50
C ARG A 83 11.70 29.50 4.29
N GLY A 84 10.49 28.99 4.10
CA GLY A 84 9.30 29.39 4.83
C GLY A 84 9.34 28.89 6.28
N THR A 85 8.54 29.51 7.11
CA THR A 85 8.32 29.08 8.51
C THR A 85 6.89 28.65 8.75
N ARG A 86 6.02 28.82 7.73
CA ARG A 86 4.60 28.49 7.79
C ARG A 86 4.35 27.12 7.19
N HIS A 87 3.60 26.32 7.90
CA HIS A 87 3.09 25.03 7.43
C HIS A 87 1.66 25.19 6.95
N PRO A 88 1.27 24.54 5.84
CA PRO A 88 -0.13 24.54 5.42
C PRO A 88 -0.98 23.70 6.36
N GLN A 89 -2.23 24.06 6.48
CA GLN A 89 -3.23 23.31 7.24
C GLN A 89 -3.94 22.29 6.33
N ALA A 90 -4.67 21.36 6.92
CA ALA A 90 -5.42 20.35 6.18
C ALA A 90 -6.45 20.93 5.19
N THR A 91 -6.92 22.15 5.43
CA THR A 91 -7.87 22.87 4.58
C THR A 91 -7.22 23.88 3.65
N SER A 92 -5.90 24.10 3.79
CA SER A 92 -5.16 25.06 2.96
C SER A 92 -5.15 24.66 1.49
N ARG A 93 -5.16 25.65 0.63
CA ARG A 93 -4.84 25.49 -0.78
C ARG A 93 -3.35 25.71 -0.99
N VAL A 94 -2.71 24.84 -1.72
CA VAL A 94 -1.27 24.90 -1.98
C VAL A 94 -0.99 24.88 -3.47
N GLU A 95 0.09 25.56 -3.85
CA GLU A 95 0.68 25.50 -5.19
C GLU A 95 1.96 24.70 -5.11
N VAL A 96 2.05 23.65 -5.91
CA VAL A 96 3.15 22.68 -5.88
C VAL A 96 3.64 22.30 -7.27
N HIS A 97 4.91 21.98 -7.37
CA HIS A 97 5.41 21.07 -8.40
C HIS A 97 5.52 19.67 -7.85
N TYR A 98 5.13 18.68 -8.65
CA TYR A 98 5.22 17.29 -8.25
C TYR A 98 5.53 16.37 -9.42
N THR A 99 6.12 15.22 -9.09
CA THR A 99 6.26 14.08 -9.99
C THR A 99 5.97 12.83 -9.21
N GLY A 100 5.15 11.94 -9.77
CA GLY A 100 4.76 10.69 -9.15
C GLY A 100 5.21 9.47 -9.95
N TRP A 101 5.72 8.46 -9.24
CA TRP A 101 6.13 7.17 -9.78
C TRP A 101 5.48 6.03 -9.02
N THR A 102 5.27 4.93 -9.71
CA THR A 102 5.02 3.64 -9.11
C THR A 102 6.34 3.00 -8.67
N THR A 103 6.29 2.00 -7.80
CA THR A 103 7.50 1.36 -7.22
C THR A 103 8.36 0.63 -8.25
N ASP A 104 7.82 0.33 -9.44
CA ASP A 104 8.53 -0.18 -10.61
C ASP A 104 9.29 0.90 -11.40
N GLY A 105 9.26 2.14 -10.93
CA GLY A 105 9.97 3.27 -11.55
C GLY A 105 9.22 3.95 -12.68
N ARG A 106 7.98 3.58 -12.96
CA ARG A 106 7.18 4.22 -14.01
C ARG A 106 6.56 5.51 -13.51
N MET A 107 6.89 6.62 -14.17
CA MET A 107 6.22 7.90 -13.94
C MET A 107 4.78 7.83 -14.46
N PHE A 108 3.82 8.17 -13.61
CA PHE A 108 2.41 8.19 -13.99
C PHE A 108 1.84 9.60 -14.12
N ASP A 109 2.40 10.57 -13.40
CA ASP A 109 1.97 11.98 -13.47
C ASP A 109 3.08 12.93 -13.04
N SER A 110 3.13 14.13 -13.66
CA SER A 110 4.08 15.19 -13.31
C SER A 110 3.59 16.56 -13.76
N SER A 111 3.56 17.52 -12.84
CA SER A 111 3.33 18.92 -13.17
C SER A 111 4.56 19.56 -13.80
N VAL A 112 5.74 19.03 -13.53
CA VAL A 112 7.00 19.53 -14.10
C VAL A 112 7.05 19.28 -15.60
N THR A 113 6.64 18.10 -16.06
CA THR A 113 6.56 17.79 -17.49
C THR A 113 5.49 18.59 -18.23
N ARG A 114 4.45 19.03 -17.52
CA ARG A 114 3.42 19.93 -18.07
C ARG A 114 3.89 21.40 -18.13
N GLY A 115 5.00 21.74 -17.48
CA GLY A 115 5.57 23.08 -17.46
C GLY A 115 4.79 24.11 -16.62
N SER A 116 3.87 23.65 -15.76
CA SER A 116 3.08 24.53 -14.91
C SER A 116 2.81 23.90 -13.55
N PRO A 117 2.89 24.69 -12.46
CA PRO A 117 2.56 24.21 -11.13
C PRO A 117 1.07 23.85 -11.03
N ALA A 118 0.77 22.96 -10.12
CA ALA A 118 -0.60 22.55 -9.84
C ALA A 118 -1.06 23.11 -8.50
N GLN A 119 -2.34 23.48 -8.43
CA GLN A 119 -2.96 23.99 -7.21
C GLN A 119 -3.99 22.99 -6.71
N PHE A 120 -3.88 22.63 -5.44
CA PHE A 120 -4.78 21.68 -4.80
C PHE A 120 -5.23 22.18 -3.43
N PRO A 121 -6.50 21.99 -3.07
CA PRO A 121 -6.91 22.02 -1.67
C PRO A 121 -6.44 20.72 -0.99
N LEU A 122 -5.78 20.80 0.15
CA LEU A 122 -5.23 19.62 0.84
C LEU A 122 -6.32 18.64 1.35
N ASN A 123 -7.54 19.11 1.52
CA ASN A 123 -8.69 18.26 1.85
C ASN A 123 -9.30 17.54 0.63
N GLY A 124 -8.82 17.83 -0.58
CA GLY A 124 -9.30 17.23 -1.84
C GLY A 124 -8.30 16.29 -2.51
N VAL A 125 -7.16 16.01 -1.86
CA VAL A 125 -6.12 15.11 -2.37
C VAL A 125 -6.06 13.80 -1.59
N ILE A 126 -5.20 12.86 -1.99
CA ILE A 126 -5.00 11.60 -1.26
C ILE A 126 -4.50 11.88 0.16
N ARG A 127 -4.85 10.99 1.10
CA ARG A 127 -4.56 11.17 2.53
C ARG A 127 -3.06 11.36 2.81
N GLY A 128 -2.20 10.65 2.10
CA GLY A 128 -0.75 10.80 2.21
C GLY A 128 -0.26 12.21 1.85
N TRP A 129 -0.91 12.88 0.89
CA TRP A 129 -0.61 14.27 0.56
C TRP A 129 -1.16 15.24 1.62
N THR A 130 -2.40 15.03 2.07
CA THR A 130 -2.97 15.86 3.15
C THR A 130 -2.06 15.85 4.37
N GLU A 131 -1.53 14.69 4.76
CA GLU A 131 -0.62 14.56 5.89
C GLU A 131 0.78 15.09 5.58
N GLY A 132 1.36 14.63 4.46
CA GLY A 132 2.75 14.91 4.11
C GLY A 132 3.04 16.38 3.83
N VAL A 133 2.17 17.05 3.09
CA VAL A 133 2.38 18.47 2.72
C VAL A 133 2.26 19.39 3.94
N GLN A 134 1.48 19.02 4.97
CA GLN A 134 1.43 19.77 6.23
C GLN A 134 2.77 19.75 7.01
N LEU A 135 3.66 18.80 6.70
CA LEU A 135 5.01 18.75 7.28
C LEU A 135 6.01 19.65 6.54
N MET A 136 5.61 20.18 5.38
CA MET A 136 6.47 21.01 4.53
C MET A 136 6.29 22.50 4.85
N VAL A 137 7.30 23.27 4.47
CA VAL A 137 7.23 24.73 4.43
C VAL A 137 7.43 25.25 3.00
N GLU A 138 7.09 26.49 2.74
CA GLU A 138 7.26 27.08 1.42
C GLU A 138 8.73 27.03 0.96
N GLY A 139 8.93 26.63 -0.30
CA GLY A 139 10.23 26.43 -0.90
C GLY A 139 10.88 25.08 -0.57
N GLU A 140 10.22 24.23 0.20
CA GLU A 140 10.72 22.89 0.51
C GLU A 140 10.39 21.90 -0.60
N LYS A 141 11.36 21.03 -0.92
CA LYS A 141 11.15 19.85 -1.75
C LYS A 141 11.34 18.60 -0.91
N ARG A 142 10.34 17.75 -0.93
CA ARG A 142 10.30 16.52 -0.12
C ARG A 142 9.84 15.33 -0.96
N ARG A 143 10.45 14.19 -0.72
CA ARG A 143 10.01 12.92 -1.29
C ARG A 143 9.13 12.19 -0.31
N PHE A 144 8.04 11.63 -0.82
CA PHE A 144 7.07 10.83 -0.07
C PHE A 144 6.98 9.43 -0.63
N TRP A 145 6.97 8.42 0.23
CA TRP A 145 6.57 7.05 -0.05
C TRP A 145 5.25 6.83 0.64
N ILE A 146 4.19 6.78 -0.15
CA ILE A 146 2.81 6.77 0.33
C ILE A 146 2.28 5.35 0.19
N PRO A 147 2.00 4.64 1.30
CA PRO A 147 1.41 3.32 1.23
C PRO A 147 0.03 3.36 0.57
N ALA A 148 -0.42 2.22 0.05
CA ALA A 148 -1.66 2.11 -0.72
C ALA A 148 -2.88 2.70 0.00
N ASP A 149 -3.03 2.46 1.28
CA ASP A 149 -4.15 2.93 2.13
C ASP A 149 -4.19 4.46 2.32
N LEU A 150 -3.08 5.14 2.11
CA LEU A 150 -2.99 6.60 2.11
C LEU A 150 -3.01 7.19 0.69
N ALA A 151 -3.01 6.36 -0.34
CA ALA A 151 -3.07 6.71 -1.75
C ALA A 151 -4.41 6.29 -2.37
N TYR A 152 -4.39 5.48 -3.41
CA TYR A 152 -5.59 5.02 -4.12
C TYR A 152 -5.99 3.57 -3.80
N GLY A 153 -5.29 2.89 -2.89
CA GLY A 153 -5.44 1.47 -2.62
C GLY A 153 -4.61 0.59 -3.54
N ASP A 154 -4.67 -0.74 -3.32
CA ASP A 154 -3.90 -1.70 -4.13
C ASP A 154 -4.51 -1.93 -5.52
N ASN A 155 -5.82 -1.83 -5.65
CA ASN A 155 -6.56 -2.04 -6.91
C ASN A 155 -7.56 -0.92 -7.17
N PRO A 156 -7.09 0.32 -7.42
CA PRO A 156 -7.96 1.45 -7.59
C PRO A 156 -8.61 1.44 -8.96
N GLY A 157 -9.60 1.04 -9.37
CA GLY A 157 -10.18 1.14 -10.73
C GLY A 157 -9.93 2.46 -11.47
N GLY A 158 -10.28 2.53 -12.74
CA GLY A 158 -10.22 3.78 -13.52
C GLY A 158 -8.82 4.23 -13.95
N GLY A 159 -7.87 3.30 -14.09
CA GLY A 159 -6.52 3.61 -14.59
C GLY A 159 -5.62 4.34 -13.62
N ARG A 160 -6.02 4.46 -12.35
CA ARG A 160 -5.15 5.01 -11.29
C ARG A 160 -4.08 3.99 -10.89
N PRO A 161 -2.87 4.46 -10.54
CA PRO A 161 -1.84 3.54 -10.05
C PRO A 161 -2.23 2.97 -8.69
N GLY A 162 -2.07 1.66 -8.53
CA GLY A 162 -2.28 0.94 -7.26
C GLY A 162 -0.98 0.72 -6.50
N GLY A 163 -1.12 0.27 -5.26
CA GLY A 163 0.02 0.01 -4.38
C GLY A 163 0.68 1.27 -3.81
N MET A 164 1.87 1.10 -3.29
CA MET A 164 2.67 2.22 -2.79
C MET A 164 3.07 3.16 -3.92
N LEU A 165 2.94 4.45 -3.69
CA LEU A 165 3.31 5.50 -4.65
C LEU A 165 4.43 6.35 -4.11
N VAL A 166 5.30 6.81 -4.99
CA VAL A 166 6.40 7.71 -4.65
C VAL A 166 6.19 9.05 -5.34
N PHE A 167 6.30 10.12 -4.57
CA PHE A 167 6.16 11.48 -5.08
C PHE A 167 7.32 12.36 -4.63
N ASP A 168 7.88 13.11 -5.56
CA ASP A 168 8.66 14.31 -5.25
C ASP A 168 7.71 15.50 -5.32
N VAL A 169 7.57 16.20 -4.21
CA VAL A 169 6.71 17.37 -4.09
C VAL A 169 7.55 18.57 -3.67
N GLU A 170 7.39 19.66 -4.39
CA GLU A 170 7.98 20.96 -4.06
C GLU A 170 6.83 21.93 -3.73
N LEU A 171 6.78 22.40 -2.51
CA LEU A 171 5.77 23.36 -2.06
C LEU A 171 6.21 24.77 -2.43
N LEU A 172 5.56 25.38 -3.43
CA LEU A 172 5.88 26.70 -3.92
C LEU A 172 5.24 27.79 -3.07
N ARG A 173 3.94 27.63 -2.77
CA ARG A 173 3.14 28.62 -2.03
C ARG A 173 2.00 27.98 -1.26
N ILE A 174 1.62 28.63 -0.19
CA ILE A 174 0.38 28.42 0.55
C ILE A 174 -0.56 29.56 0.16
N LEU A 175 -1.76 29.22 -0.36
CA LEU A 175 -2.68 30.17 -1.00
C LEU A 175 -3.90 30.52 -0.10
N ASP A 176 -3.75 30.50 1.23
CA ASP A 176 -4.82 30.85 2.19
C ASP A 176 -4.96 32.37 2.31
#